data_7ceda72302f6fa079732fb837ec45437
#
_entry.id   7ceda72302f6fa079732fb837ec45437
#
_cell.length_a   1.000
_cell.length_b   1.000
_cell.length_c   1.000
_cell.angle_alpha   90.00
_cell.angle_beta   90.00
_cell.angle_gamma   90.00
#
_symmetry.space_group_name_H-M   'P 1'
#
loop_
_entity.id
_entity.type
_entity.pdbx_description
1 polymer ?
#
loop_
_entity_poly.entity_id
_entity_poly.type
_entity_poly.pdbx_seq_one_letter_code
_entity_poly.pdbx_strand_id
1 'polypeptide(L)'
;MTDSILSLGVVGVYLLLLAAIGFWSYRHSGRDPVSYFLAGRGLGSLALTLTTLATLLSAFTFIGVPADAYTHGLGIFLGVGVTTALISGLFLWVGYRVWLAAQHFGFITPSEFFGHRFNSPLLALLYCLSALTFTAPYISIQIIGGARTLAAVLGEGIPYWPLAVVVALVILGYVLFGGSQAVVWTDVVQGIILVLGMGVALVAVALRWGQEAGSQLDPWLSLPGPQGRWSWQTLLGNQLLFFMATPLFPQFFQRFYMAKSARPFQTLMVVWPLLILLVFFPAALIGVWGRLAFPNLQQPDQIMPLMLQSLPSGVAAVVITAALAALMSTADSQLLTASSLVTRDLVVTFLKRPLSPHQEELLGRWVVLGIGLVSFAIAVRPPGLIAQIATWSFQGNAMLFPVLIAGLYWKRATRAGAVAGALVSSGLTLGWLSGLLPKGWTGGWLPVIPAVVAGTAVLVVVSLLTQPDRERVAAYYENGPWAEEGIPESSVVST
;
A
#
# COMPACT_ATOMS: atom_id res chain seq x y z
N MET A 1 20.31 25.66 14.87
CA MET A 1 20.64 26.00 13.46
C MET A 1 21.58 24.97 12.83
N THR A 2 22.73 24.63 13.44
CA THR A 2 23.66 23.61 12.90
C THR A 2 23.01 22.23 12.68
N ASP A 3 22.16 21.80 13.60
CA ASP A 3 21.47 20.50 13.53
C ASP A 3 20.43 20.41 12.41
N SER A 4 19.70 21.50 12.18
CA SER A 4 18.75 21.57 11.05
C SER A 4 19.48 21.62 9.71
N ILE A 5 20.65 22.26 9.62
CA ILE A 5 21.46 22.31 8.41
C ILE A 5 21.99 20.92 8.05
N LEU A 6 22.46 20.14 9.05
CA LEU A 6 22.90 18.77 8.82
C LEU A 6 21.77 17.89 8.28
N SER A 7 20.60 17.94 8.92
CA SER A 7 19.41 17.16 8.50
C SER A 7 18.97 17.55 7.07
N LEU A 8 18.92 18.84 6.76
CA LEU A 8 18.59 19.31 5.41
C LEU A 8 19.67 18.91 4.38
N GLY A 9 20.95 18.89 4.78
CA GLY A 9 22.05 18.43 3.93
C GLY A 9 21.90 16.95 3.55
N VAL A 10 21.62 16.06 4.54
CA VAL A 10 21.42 14.63 4.30
C VAL A 10 20.20 14.38 3.42
N VAL A 11 19.08 15.05 3.70
CA VAL A 11 17.86 14.99 2.86
C VAL A 11 18.15 15.51 1.45
N GLY A 12 18.92 16.59 1.31
CA GLY A 12 19.32 17.13 0.02
C GLY A 12 20.13 16.13 -0.80
N VAL A 13 21.12 15.46 -0.20
CA VAL A 13 21.91 14.40 -0.85
C VAL A 13 21.01 13.24 -1.28
N TYR A 14 20.09 12.83 -0.42
CA TYR A 14 19.09 11.79 -0.75
C TYR A 14 18.24 12.18 -1.96
N LEU A 15 17.69 13.39 -2.00
CA LEU A 15 16.86 13.86 -3.13
C LEU A 15 17.66 13.97 -4.42
N LEU A 16 18.93 14.40 -4.36
CA LEU A 16 19.85 14.42 -5.51
C LEU A 16 20.13 13.01 -6.03
N LEU A 17 20.32 12.04 -5.13
CA LEU A 17 20.49 10.63 -5.51
C LEU A 17 19.24 10.11 -6.25
N LEU A 18 18.05 10.37 -5.73
CA LEU A 18 16.80 9.96 -6.39
C LEU A 18 16.64 10.63 -7.75
N ALA A 19 16.93 11.93 -7.86
CA ALA A 19 16.89 12.64 -9.12
C ALA A 19 17.89 12.07 -10.15
N ALA A 20 19.09 11.69 -9.72
CA ALA A 20 20.09 11.05 -10.57
C ALA A 20 19.62 9.66 -11.07
N ILE A 21 19.05 8.83 -10.18
CA ILE A 21 18.46 7.54 -10.55
C ILE A 21 17.30 7.74 -11.52
N GLY A 22 16.39 8.67 -11.23
CA GLY A 22 15.25 9.00 -12.09
C GLY A 22 15.69 9.44 -13.49
N PHE A 23 16.67 10.32 -13.58
CA PHE A 23 17.23 10.79 -14.86
C PHE A 23 17.95 9.68 -15.64
N TRP A 24 18.74 8.86 -14.97
CA TRP A 24 19.40 7.71 -15.57
C TRP A 24 18.35 6.72 -16.12
N SER A 25 17.35 6.39 -15.33
CA SER A 25 16.25 5.50 -15.70
C SER A 25 15.48 6.04 -16.91
N TYR A 26 15.12 7.33 -16.91
CA TYR A 26 14.43 7.98 -18.02
C TYR A 26 15.17 7.83 -19.36
N ARG A 27 16.51 7.88 -19.34
CA ARG A 27 17.32 7.72 -20.54
C ARG A 27 17.40 6.28 -21.05
N HIS A 28 17.20 5.28 -20.17
CA HIS A 28 17.37 3.86 -20.49
C HIS A 28 16.06 3.08 -20.55
N SER A 29 14.93 3.71 -20.18
CA SER A 29 13.61 3.08 -20.22
C SER A 29 13.06 2.96 -21.64
N GLY A 30 12.45 1.82 -21.95
CA GLY A 30 11.63 1.65 -23.15
C GLY A 30 10.42 2.58 -23.13
N ARG A 31 9.93 2.96 -24.31
CA ARG A 31 8.78 3.85 -24.49
C ARG A 31 7.46 3.12 -24.74
N ASP A 32 7.47 1.79 -24.69
CA ASP A 32 6.27 0.98 -24.81
C ASP A 32 5.50 0.93 -23.46
N PRO A 33 4.18 0.66 -23.47
CA PRO A 33 3.37 0.63 -22.25
C PRO A 33 3.85 -0.39 -21.21
N VAL A 34 4.38 -1.54 -21.61
CA VAL A 34 4.89 -2.57 -20.69
C VAL A 34 6.14 -2.06 -19.97
N SER A 35 7.07 -1.43 -20.68
CA SER A 35 8.26 -0.82 -20.08
C SER A 35 7.88 0.36 -19.19
N TYR A 36 6.92 1.19 -19.60
CA TYR A 36 6.52 2.37 -18.84
C TYR A 36 5.75 2.03 -17.56
N PHE A 37 4.79 1.09 -17.59
CA PHE A 37 3.94 0.76 -16.45
C PHE A 37 4.43 -0.45 -15.63
N LEU A 38 5.19 -1.38 -16.23
CA LEU A 38 5.59 -2.64 -15.60
C LEU A 38 7.11 -2.87 -15.55
N ALA A 39 7.92 -1.84 -15.80
CA ALA A 39 9.39 -1.96 -15.84
C ALA A 39 9.88 -3.12 -16.72
N GLY A 40 9.18 -3.39 -17.85
CA GLY A 40 9.52 -4.45 -18.79
C GLY A 40 9.33 -5.88 -18.27
N ARG A 41 8.65 -6.10 -17.16
CA ARG A 41 8.46 -7.41 -16.49
C ARG A 41 9.76 -8.13 -16.17
N GLY A 42 10.81 -7.35 -15.85
CA GLY A 42 12.17 -7.84 -15.70
C GLY A 42 12.67 -7.99 -14.25
N LEU A 43 11.79 -7.85 -13.23
CA LEU A 43 12.24 -7.76 -11.85
C LEU A 43 12.64 -9.12 -11.27
N GLY A 44 13.92 -9.24 -10.90
CA GLY A 44 14.45 -10.36 -10.12
C GLY A 44 14.05 -10.27 -8.64
N SER A 45 14.44 -11.29 -7.86
CA SER A 45 14.02 -11.44 -6.45
C SER A 45 14.34 -10.24 -5.58
N LEU A 46 15.56 -9.69 -5.65
CA LEU A 46 15.97 -8.56 -4.82
C LEU A 46 15.17 -7.29 -5.16
N ALA A 47 15.10 -6.95 -6.46
CA ALA A 47 14.40 -5.75 -6.90
C ALA A 47 12.91 -5.83 -6.59
N LEU A 48 12.24 -6.97 -6.86
CA LEU A 48 10.82 -7.15 -6.56
C LEU A 48 10.56 -7.08 -5.04
N THR A 49 11.40 -7.71 -4.21
CA THR A 49 11.25 -7.69 -2.75
C THR A 49 11.38 -6.26 -2.21
N LEU A 50 12.43 -5.54 -2.59
CA LEU A 50 12.67 -4.20 -2.08
C LEU A 50 11.66 -3.17 -2.59
N THR A 51 11.26 -3.22 -3.87
CA THR A 51 10.23 -2.31 -4.39
C THR A 51 8.85 -2.62 -3.78
N THR A 52 8.51 -3.91 -3.57
CA THR A 52 7.27 -4.29 -2.88
C THR A 52 7.27 -3.83 -1.42
N LEU A 53 8.40 -3.97 -0.72
CA LEU A 53 8.59 -3.50 0.64
C LEU A 53 8.46 -1.97 0.72
N ALA A 54 9.19 -1.23 -0.10
CA ALA A 54 9.16 0.21 -0.13
C ALA A 54 7.76 0.76 -0.45
N THR A 55 7.03 0.10 -1.35
CA THR A 55 5.65 0.45 -1.70
C THR A 55 4.66 0.25 -0.55
N LEU A 56 4.90 -0.74 0.34
CA LEU A 56 4.05 -0.98 1.50
C LEU A 56 4.36 -0.01 2.64
N LEU A 57 5.65 0.17 2.93
CA LEU A 57 6.12 1.00 4.04
C LEU A 57 5.90 2.48 3.70
N SER A 58 4.99 3.12 4.40
CA SER A 58 4.44 4.44 4.08
C SER A 58 4.39 5.35 5.30
N ALA A 59 3.81 6.53 5.16
CA ALA A 59 3.47 7.40 6.30
C ALA A 59 2.65 6.66 7.37
N PHE A 60 1.79 5.72 6.96
CA PHE A 60 1.08 4.88 7.92
C PHE A 60 2.05 4.12 8.83
N THR A 61 3.10 3.52 8.26
CA THR A 61 4.07 2.74 9.03
C THR A 61 4.97 3.61 9.90
N PHE A 62 5.50 4.72 9.35
CA PHE A 62 6.46 5.57 10.06
C PHE A 62 5.82 6.56 11.03
N ILE A 63 4.57 6.95 10.82
CA ILE A 63 3.90 7.98 11.62
C ILE A 63 2.60 7.43 12.23
N GLY A 64 1.78 6.76 11.42
CA GLY A 64 0.49 6.24 11.87
C GLY A 64 0.60 5.13 12.91
N VAL A 65 1.53 4.16 12.71
CA VAL A 65 1.75 3.07 13.67
C VAL A 65 2.29 3.58 15.01
N PRO A 66 3.33 4.44 15.07
CA PRO A 66 3.74 5.04 16.33
C PRO A 66 2.64 5.87 17.00
N ALA A 67 1.84 6.62 16.23
CA ALA A 67 0.75 7.42 16.76
C ALA A 67 -0.37 6.57 17.39
N ASP A 68 -0.74 5.48 16.75
CA ASP A 68 -1.73 4.54 17.29
C ASP A 68 -1.19 3.80 18.50
N ALA A 69 0.08 3.35 18.47
CA ALA A 69 0.74 2.70 19.59
C ALA A 69 0.89 3.65 20.81
N TYR A 70 1.21 4.92 20.58
CA TYR A 70 1.23 5.95 21.59
C TYR A 70 -0.14 6.09 22.28
N THR A 71 -1.22 6.05 21.52
CA THR A 71 -2.58 6.28 22.03
C THR A 71 -3.19 5.00 22.62
N HIS A 72 -3.06 3.88 21.92
CA HIS A 72 -3.82 2.65 22.18
C HIS A 72 -2.96 1.43 22.52
N GLY A 73 -1.63 1.57 22.53
CA GLY A 73 -0.70 0.53 22.90
C GLY A 73 -0.29 -0.40 21.76
N LEU A 74 0.41 -1.49 22.10
CA LEU A 74 1.07 -2.43 21.19
C LEU A 74 0.09 -3.25 20.33
N GLY A 75 -1.21 -3.16 20.57
CA GLY A 75 -2.23 -3.86 19.80
C GLY A 75 -2.19 -3.58 18.31
N ILE A 76 -1.74 -2.38 17.87
CA ILE A 76 -1.53 -2.06 16.44
C ILE A 76 -0.49 -2.99 15.81
N PHE A 77 0.58 -3.34 16.52
CA PHE A 77 1.57 -4.28 16.02
C PHE A 77 0.97 -5.68 15.82
N LEU A 78 0.16 -6.16 16.77
CA LEU A 78 -0.50 -7.47 16.67
C LEU A 78 -1.59 -7.50 15.59
N GLY A 79 -2.39 -6.43 15.50
CA GLY A 79 -3.50 -6.35 14.54
C GLY A 79 -3.06 -6.08 13.11
N VAL A 80 -1.96 -5.34 12.93
CA VAL A 80 -1.50 -4.89 11.61
C VAL A 80 -0.12 -5.44 11.27
N GLY A 81 0.88 -5.22 12.12
CA GLY A 81 2.27 -5.60 11.84
C GLY A 81 2.44 -7.10 11.64
N VAL A 82 1.91 -7.91 12.57
CA VAL A 82 1.98 -9.38 12.48
C VAL A 82 1.23 -9.87 11.24
N THR A 83 0.04 -9.35 10.97
CA THR A 83 -0.72 -9.72 9.78
C THR A 83 0.03 -9.35 8.50
N THR A 84 0.60 -8.14 8.46
CA THR A 84 1.40 -7.68 7.32
C THR A 84 2.64 -8.58 7.09
N ALA A 85 3.22 -9.15 8.14
CA ALA A 85 4.26 -10.17 7.99
C ALA A 85 3.70 -11.47 7.40
N LEU A 86 2.54 -11.93 7.88
CA LEU A 86 1.92 -13.19 7.45
C LEU A 86 1.33 -13.15 6.03
N ILE A 87 1.02 -11.96 5.48
CA ILE A 87 0.55 -11.86 4.08
C ILE A 87 1.59 -12.32 3.05
N SER A 88 2.83 -12.58 3.44
CA SER A 88 3.82 -13.19 2.55
C SER A 88 3.31 -14.45 1.84
N GLY A 89 2.46 -15.25 2.50
CA GLY A 89 1.78 -16.38 1.90
C GLY A 89 0.85 -16.01 0.73
N LEU A 90 0.24 -14.81 0.77
CA LEU A 90 -0.59 -14.31 -0.33
C LEU A 90 0.22 -13.99 -1.59
N PHE A 91 1.49 -13.63 -1.46
CA PHE A 91 2.33 -13.39 -2.62
C PHE A 91 2.51 -14.65 -3.47
N LEU A 92 2.61 -15.81 -2.82
CA LEU A 92 2.64 -17.08 -3.52
C LEU A 92 1.23 -17.54 -3.93
N TRP A 93 0.27 -17.46 -3.02
CA TRP A 93 -1.08 -17.95 -3.25
C TRP A 93 -1.84 -17.09 -4.29
N VAL A 94 -1.89 -15.78 -4.11
CA VAL A 94 -2.59 -14.85 -5.03
C VAL A 94 -1.65 -14.32 -6.10
N GLY A 95 -0.48 -13.79 -5.70
CA GLY A 95 0.42 -13.08 -6.60
C GLY A 95 0.97 -13.95 -7.71
N TYR A 96 1.34 -15.18 -7.44
CA TYR A 96 1.85 -16.12 -8.45
C TYR A 96 0.79 -16.44 -9.51
N ARG A 97 -0.45 -16.75 -9.13
CA ARG A 97 -1.54 -17.01 -10.08
C ARG A 97 -1.92 -15.79 -10.92
N VAL A 98 -1.94 -14.63 -10.29
CA VAL A 98 -2.18 -13.36 -10.97
C VAL A 98 -1.06 -13.06 -11.97
N TRP A 99 0.20 -13.34 -11.59
CA TRP A 99 1.36 -13.21 -12.47
C TRP A 99 1.27 -14.15 -13.67
N LEU A 100 0.96 -15.43 -13.47
CA LEU A 100 0.77 -16.39 -14.58
C LEU A 100 -0.28 -15.91 -15.57
N ALA A 101 -1.43 -15.43 -15.07
CA ALA A 101 -2.48 -14.89 -15.92
C ALA A 101 -2.01 -13.66 -16.70
N ALA A 102 -1.26 -12.75 -16.04
CA ALA A 102 -0.75 -11.55 -16.71
C ALA A 102 0.31 -11.86 -17.77
N GLN A 103 1.16 -12.87 -17.55
CA GLN A 103 2.13 -13.32 -18.55
C GLN A 103 1.42 -13.93 -19.76
N HIS A 104 0.38 -14.74 -19.53
CA HIS A 104 -0.35 -15.44 -20.59
C HIS A 104 -1.24 -14.49 -21.42
N PHE A 105 -2.00 -13.62 -20.78
CA PHE A 105 -2.97 -12.73 -21.43
C PHE A 105 -2.45 -11.31 -21.71
N GLY A 106 -1.26 -10.97 -21.26
CA GLY A 106 -0.63 -9.66 -21.50
C GLY A 106 -1.17 -8.52 -20.64
N PHE A 107 -1.78 -8.79 -19.48
CA PHE A 107 -2.37 -7.75 -18.61
C PHE A 107 -1.34 -6.73 -18.13
N ILE A 108 -1.68 -5.45 -18.17
CA ILE A 108 -0.88 -4.33 -17.68
C ILE A 108 -1.48 -3.76 -16.40
N THR A 109 -2.82 -3.73 -16.31
CA THR A 109 -3.54 -3.19 -15.17
C THR A 109 -4.27 -4.28 -14.38
N PRO A 110 -4.47 -4.09 -13.07
CA PRO A 110 -5.22 -5.06 -12.27
C PRO A 110 -6.68 -5.25 -12.73
N SER A 111 -7.33 -4.21 -13.23
CA SER A 111 -8.73 -4.25 -13.68
C SER A 111 -8.92 -5.17 -14.88
N GLU A 112 -7.91 -5.31 -15.74
CA GLU A 112 -7.93 -6.23 -16.89
C GLU A 112 -8.14 -7.67 -16.44
N PHE A 113 -7.55 -8.09 -15.31
CA PHE A 113 -7.81 -9.42 -14.75
C PHE A 113 -9.30 -9.64 -14.43
N PHE A 114 -9.93 -8.70 -13.72
CA PHE A 114 -11.34 -8.83 -13.35
C PHE A 114 -12.26 -8.80 -14.58
N GLY A 115 -11.98 -7.90 -15.51
CA GLY A 115 -12.72 -7.79 -16.77
C GLY A 115 -12.63 -9.04 -17.64
N HIS A 116 -11.41 -9.55 -17.80
CA HIS A 116 -11.14 -10.70 -18.67
C HIS A 116 -11.64 -12.01 -18.05
N ARG A 117 -11.36 -12.28 -16.76
CA ARG A 117 -11.72 -13.53 -16.11
C ARG A 117 -13.23 -13.78 -16.09
N PHE A 118 -14.02 -12.72 -15.88
CA PHE A 118 -15.48 -12.81 -15.80
C PHE A 118 -16.19 -12.30 -17.06
N ASN A 119 -15.47 -11.96 -18.11
CA ASN A 119 -16.03 -11.35 -19.32
C ASN A 119 -16.96 -10.18 -19.00
N SER A 120 -16.53 -9.29 -18.10
CA SER A 120 -17.36 -8.24 -17.52
C SER A 120 -16.65 -6.87 -17.45
N PRO A 121 -16.93 -5.96 -18.40
CA PRO A 121 -16.44 -4.59 -18.33
C PRO A 121 -16.86 -3.87 -17.03
N LEU A 122 -18.01 -4.23 -16.47
CA LEU A 122 -18.49 -3.67 -15.21
C LEU A 122 -17.61 -4.02 -14.02
N LEU A 123 -17.10 -5.26 -13.94
CA LEU A 123 -16.15 -5.64 -12.87
C LEU A 123 -14.81 -4.92 -13.00
N ALA A 124 -14.30 -4.76 -14.22
CA ALA A 124 -13.12 -3.95 -14.47
C ALA A 124 -13.34 -2.48 -14.01
N LEU A 125 -14.48 -1.91 -14.36
CA LEU A 125 -14.84 -0.56 -13.97
C LEU A 125 -15.01 -0.43 -12.45
N LEU A 126 -15.68 -1.37 -11.78
CA LEU A 126 -15.85 -1.38 -10.31
C LEU A 126 -14.50 -1.43 -9.61
N TYR A 127 -13.58 -2.28 -10.06
CA TYR A 127 -12.22 -2.31 -9.51
C TYR A 127 -11.50 -0.98 -9.74
N CYS A 128 -11.52 -0.47 -10.97
CA CYS A 128 -10.86 0.79 -11.34
C CYS A 128 -11.38 1.97 -10.49
N LEU A 129 -12.69 2.12 -10.37
CA LEU A 129 -13.31 3.19 -9.60
C LEU A 129 -13.01 3.04 -8.09
N SER A 130 -13.10 1.83 -7.54
CA SER A 130 -12.72 1.57 -6.16
C SER A 130 -11.27 1.95 -5.90
N ALA A 131 -10.35 1.44 -6.72
CA ALA A 131 -8.92 1.72 -6.60
C ALA A 131 -8.63 3.23 -6.66
N LEU A 132 -9.17 3.96 -7.64
CA LEU A 132 -8.96 5.41 -7.78
C LEU A 132 -9.53 6.21 -6.61
N THR A 133 -10.75 5.87 -6.15
CA THR A 133 -11.43 6.56 -5.05
C THR A 133 -10.63 6.48 -3.76
N PHE A 134 -10.06 5.31 -3.46
CA PHE A 134 -9.35 5.08 -2.19
C PHE A 134 -7.83 5.30 -2.27
N THR A 135 -7.28 5.49 -3.46
CA THR A 135 -5.87 5.86 -3.66
C THR A 135 -5.62 7.32 -3.26
N ALA A 136 -6.49 8.27 -3.62
CA ALA A 136 -6.27 9.69 -3.32
C ALA A 136 -6.19 10.00 -1.80
N PRO A 137 -7.08 9.48 -0.92
CA PRO A 137 -6.91 9.60 0.54
C PRO A 137 -5.62 8.96 1.03
N TYR A 138 -5.20 7.82 0.46
CA TYR A 138 -3.97 7.17 0.88
C TYR A 138 -2.71 7.93 0.43
N ILE A 139 -2.72 8.59 -0.72
CA ILE A 139 -1.65 9.52 -1.12
C ILE A 139 -1.64 10.74 -0.20
N SER A 140 -2.80 11.24 0.24
CA SER A 140 -2.84 12.41 1.12
C SER A 140 -2.11 12.18 2.44
N ILE A 141 -2.13 10.95 3.00
CA ILE A 141 -1.37 10.67 4.23
C ILE A 141 0.14 10.73 4.02
N GLN A 142 0.65 10.52 2.81
CA GLN A 142 2.07 10.69 2.50
C GLN A 142 2.44 12.19 2.58
N ILE A 143 1.59 13.06 2.03
CA ILE A 143 1.79 14.52 2.12
C ILE A 143 1.68 15.00 3.57
N ILE A 144 0.67 14.51 4.33
CA ILE A 144 0.48 14.83 5.75
C ILE A 144 1.72 14.42 6.57
N GLY A 145 2.16 13.19 6.39
CA GLY A 145 3.32 12.64 7.09
C GLY A 145 4.60 13.41 6.77
N GLY A 146 4.84 13.69 5.49
CA GLY A 146 5.99 14.48 5.05
C GLY A 146 6.00 15.90 5.61
N ALA A 147 4.87 16.59 5.58
CA ALA A 147 4.73 17.93 6.14
C ALA A 147 5.00 17.95 7.66
N ARG A 148 4.47 16.95 8.41
CA ARG A 148 4.74 16.83 9.86
C ARG A 148 6.21 16.50 10.14
N THR A 149 6.82 15.65 9.33
CA THR A 149 8.25 15.34 9.45
C THR A 149 9.11 16.57 9.18
N LEU A 150 8.81 17.35 8.14
CA LEU A 150 9.51 18.59 7.84
C LEU A 150 9.31 19.66 8.94
N ALA A 151 8.08 19.79 9.46
CA ALA A 151 7.80 20.69 10.58
C ALA A 151 8.69 20.38 11.80
N ALA A 152 8.87 19.10 12.09
CA ALA A 152 9.76 18.66 13.15
C ALA A 152 11.23 19.06 12.91
N VAL A 153 11.71 18.97 11.66
CA VAL A 153 13.12 19.33 11.30
C VAL A 153 13.36 20.84 11.39
N LEU A 154 12.39 21.62 10.91
CA LEU A 154 12.54 23.07 10.74
C LEU A 154 12.22 23.84 12.04
N GLY A 155 11.59 23.19 13.01
CA GLY A 155 11.22 23.78 14.30
C GLY A 155 9.91 24.57 14.30
N GLU A 156 9.56 25.12 15.46
CA GLU A 156 8.34 25.88 15.66
C GLU A 156 8.32 27.20 14.87
N GLY A 157 7.17 27.56 14.33
CA GLY A 157 6.93 28.85 13.64
C GLY A 157 6.62 28.75 12.16
N ILE A 158 6.82 27.60 11.51
CA ILE A 158 6.44 27.41 10.11
C ILE A 158 5.03 26.80 10.05
N PRO A 159 4.05 27.46 9.40
CA PRO A 159 2.72 26.89 9.25
C PRO A 159 2.75 25.55 8.50
N TYR A 160 1.81 24.66 8.83
CA TYR A 160 1.73 23.32 8.24
C TYR A 160 1.54 23.32 6.70
N TRP A 161 0.68 24.22 6.18
CA TRP A 161 0.29 24.18 4.78
C TRP A 161 1.41 24.45 3.76
N PRO A 162 2.41 25.35 4.01
CA PRO A 162 3.52 25.51 3.07
C PRO A 162 4.40 24.26 3.01
N LEU A 163 4.56 23.54 4.13
CA LEU A 163 5.31 22.29 4.16
C LEU A 163 4.59 21.19 3.37
N ALA A 164 3.25 21.13 3.46
CA ALA A 164 2.45 20.23 2.64
C ALA A 164 2.59 20.55 1.13
N VAL A 165 2.67 21.84 0.75
CA VAL A 165 2.97 22.25 -0.64
C VAL A 165 4.33 21.76 -1.08
N VAL A 166 5.38 21.94 -0.26
CA VAL A 166 6.75 21.51 -0.60
C VAL A 166 6.77 20.00 -0.82
N VAL A 167 6.19 19.23 0.10
CA VAL A 167 6.13 17.75 -0.01
C VAL A 167 5.37 17.32 -1.27
N ALA A 168 4.21 17.93 -1.54
CA ALA A 168 3.43 17.62 -2.72
C ALA A 168 4.20 17.93 -4.01
N LEU A 169 4.90 19.07 -4.09
CA LEU A 169 5.71 19.45 -5.24
C LEU A 169 6.89 18.48 -5.45
N VAL A 170 7.55 18.04 -4.39
CA VAL A 170 8.66 17.07 -4.47
C VAL A 170 8.14 15.73 -5.00
N ILE A 171 7.03 15.20 -4.44
CA ILE A 171 6.43 13.94 -4.89
C ILE A 171 5.99 14.04 -6.36
N LEU A 172 5.23 15.07 -6.71
CA LEU A 172 4.72 15.24 -8.08
C LEU A 172 5.83 15.49 -9.10
N GLY A 173 6.79 16.36 -8.76
CA GLY A 173 7.90 16.70 -9.66
C GLY A 173 8.74 15.48 -10.03
N TYR A 174 8.95 14.59 -9.09
CA TYR A 174 9.72 13.37 -9.31
C TYR A 174 8.94 12.32 -10.14
N VAL A 175 7.67 12.08 -9.83
CA VAL A 175 6.84 11.06 -10.49
C VAL A 175 6.53 11.42 -11.95
N LEU A 176 6.33 12.70 -12.25
CA LEU A 176 5.98 13.18 -13.59
C LEU A 176 7.02 12.83 -14.67
N PHE A 177 8.28 12.65 -14.29
CA PHE A 177 9.38 12.39 -15.21
C PHE A 177 9.89 10.95 -15.21
N GLY A 178 9.64 10.16 -14.14
CA GLY A 178 10.36 8.92 -13.87
C GLY A 178 9.83 7.65 -14.55
N GLY A 179 8.53 7.45 -14.68
CA GLY A 179 7.94 6.18 -15.10
C GLY A 179 8.24 5.01 -14.13
N SER A 180 7.74 3.79 -14.44
CA SER A 180 7.83 2.63 -13.53
C SER A 180 9.26 2.14 -13.26
N GLN A 181 10.13 2.24 -14.26
CA GLN A 181 11.52 1.78 -14.10
C GLN A 181 12.29 2.67 -13.13
N ALA A 182 12.06 3.98 -13.17
CA ALA A 182 12.64 4.90 -12.21
C ALA A 182 12.11 4.63 -10.80
N VAL A 183 10.79 4.45 -10.66
CA VAL A 183 10.14 4.13 -9.38
C VAL A 183 10.73 2.85 -8.78
N VAL A 184 10.89 1.77 -9.56
CA VAL A 184 11.49 0.52 -9.06
C VAL A 184 12.92 0.73 -8.53
N TRP A 185 13.79 1.43 -9.24
CA TRP A 185 15.17 1.61 -8.80
C TRP A 185 15.28 2.56 -7.61
N THR A 186 14.47 3.59 -7.55
CA THR A 186 14.42 4.45 -6.36
C THR A 186 13.84 3.68 -5.17
N ASP A 187 12.80 2.86 -5.36
CA ASP A 187 12.23 1.99 -4.33
C ASP A 187 13.26 1.01 -3.75
N VAL A 188 14.14 0.45 -4.59
CA VAL A 188 15.24 -0.43 -4.11
C VAL A 188 16.14 0.29 -3.11
N VAL A 189 16.56 1.52 -3.44
CA VAL A 189 17.36 2.34 -2.53
C VAL A 189 16.57 2.76 -1.29
N GLN A 190 15.34 3.18 -1.50
CA GLN A 190 14.43 3.59 -0.42
C GLN A 190 14.11 2.44 0.53
N GLY A 191 13.85 1.22 0.03
CA GLY A 191 13.62 0.05 0.85
C GLY A 191 14.78 -0.29 1.79
N ILE A 192 16.01 -0.14 1.32
CA ILE A 192 17.22 -0.31 2.15
C ILE A 192 17.29 0.78 3.23
N ILE A 193 17.13 2.05 2.84
CA ILE A 193 17.16 3.20 3.75
C ILE A 193 16.07 3.06 4.83
N LEU A 194 14.89 2.59 4.45
CA LEU A 194 13.76 2.36 5.34
C LEU A 194 14.06 1.36 6.46
N VAL A 195 14.56 0.19 6.11
CA VAL A 195 14.86 -0.86 7.09
C VAL A 195 16.00 -0.42 8.01
N LEU A 196 17.07 0.12 7.44
CA LEU A 196 18.21 0.62 8.22
C LEU A 196 17.82 1.79 9.12
N GLY A 197 17.07 2.76 8.60
CA GLY A 197 16.64 3.93 9.36
C GLY A 197 15.72 3.56 10.53
N MET A 198 14.80 2.61 10.36
CA MET A 198 13.95 2.15 11.46
C MET A 198 14.76 1.38 12.52
N GLY A 199 15.75 0.58 12.09
CA GLY A 199 16.67 -0.07 13.01
C GLY A 199 17.50 0.92 13.84
N VAL A 200 18.03 1.96 13.18
CA VAL A 200 18.75 3.07 13.84
C VAL A 200 17.83 3.81 14.81
N ALA A 201 16.58 4.11 14.41
CA ALA A 201 15.59 4.74 15.27
C ALA A 201 15.31 3.91 16.53
N LEU A 202 15.09 2.59 16.38
CA LEU A 202 14.86 1.70 17.51
C LEU A 202 16.02 1.72 18.49
N VAL A 203 17.25 1.52 18.00
CA VAL A 203 18.45 1.48 18.87
C VAL A 203 18.62 2.81 19.62
N ALA A 204 18.50 3.94 18.92
CA ALA A 204 18.69 5.26 19.51
C ALA A 204 17.61 5.57 20.56
N VAL A 205 16.35 5.25 20.30
CA VAL A 205 15.23 5.43 21.24
C VAL A 205 15.37 4.48 22.43
N ALA A 206 15.75 3.21 22.19
CA ALA A 206 15.96 2.23 23.25
C ALA A 206 17.11 2.64 24.22
N LEU A 207 18.20 3.16 23.70
CA LEU A 207 19.32 3.67 24.50
C LEU A 207 18.92 4.89 25.33
N ARG A 208 17.99 5.72 24.84
CA ARG A 208 17.58 6.95 25.50
C ARG A 208 16.50 6.73 26.54
N TRP A 209 15.49 5.90 26.27
CA TRP A 209 14.30 5.72 27.11
C TRP A 209 14.03 4.29 27.54
N GLY A 210 14.75 3.30 27.00
CA GLY A 210 14.48 1.89 27.29
C GLY A 210 14.67 1.52 28.76
N GLN A 211 15.59 2.18 29.48
CA GLN A 211 15.84 1.96 30.90
C GLN A 211 14.75 2.60 31.80
N GLU A 212 14.04 3.60 31.31
CA GLU A 212 12.93 4.24 32.01
C GLU A 212 11.61 3.50 31.83
N ALA A 213 11.59 2.47 30.97
CA ALA A 213 10.42 1.64 30.69
C ALA A 213 10.14 0.74 31.89
N GLY A 214 9.28 1.19 32.78
CA GLY A 214 8.80 0.46 33.96
C GLY A 214 7.32 0.10 33.84
N SER A 215 6.76 -0.40 34.93
CA SER A 215 5.34 -0.84 35.02
C SER A 215 4.31 0.23 34.62
N GLN A 216 4.70 1.48 34.56
CA GLN A 216 3.86 2.57 34.06
C GLN A 216 3.44 2.39 32.59
N LEU A 217 4.15 1.59 31.80
CA LEU A 217 3.82 1.27 30.41
C LEU A 217 2.99 -0.02 30.25
N ASP A 218 2.76 -0.78 31.31
CA ASP A 218 2.02 -2.05 31.26
C ASP A 218 0.67 -1.95 30.53
N PRO A 219 -0.15 -0.87 30.72
CA PRO A 219 -1.40 -0.72 29.97
C PRO A 219 -1.22 -0.63 28.44
N TRP A 220 -0.08 -0.07 27.98
CA TRP A 220 0.24 0.04 26.54
C TRP A 220 0.92 -1.21 25.96
N LEU A 221 1.51 -2.03 26.82
CA LEU A 221 2.18 -3.29 26.43
C LEU A 221 1.25 -4.51 26.48
N SER A 222 0.07 -4.37 27.09
CA SER A 222 -0.92 -5.45 27.24
C SER A 222 -2.14 -5.25 26.34
N LEU A 223 -2.91 -6.33 26.12
CA LEU A 223 -4.22 -6.28 25.47
C LEU A 223 -5.33 -6.19 26.53
N PRO A 224 -6.43 -5.49 26.26
CA PRO A 224 -6.81 -4.82 25.00
C PRO A 224 -6.26 -3.40 24.82
N GLY A 225 -5.23 -3.03 25.56
CA GLY A 225 -4.62 -1.71 25.54
C GLY A 225 -5.42 -0.64 26.29
N PRO A 226 -4.90 0.59 26.42
CA PRO A 226 -5.61 1.69 27.02
C PRO A 226 -6.98 1.88 26.36
N GLN A 227 -8.03 2.16 27.15
CA GLN A 227 -9.41 2.38 26.69
C GLN A 227 -10.06 1.17 26.00
N GLY A 228 -9.45 -0.02 26.04
CA GLY A 228 -10.00 -1.24 25.45
C GLY A 228 -10.07 -1.24 23.92
N ARG A 229 -9.27 -0.40 23.25
CA ARG A 229 -9.29 -0.21 21.79
C ARG A 229 -9.05 -1.51 21.03
N TRP A 230 -8.10 -2.33 21.49
CA TRP A 230 -7.71 -3.57 20.84
C TRP A 230 -8.47 -4.79 21.41
N SER A 231 -9.83 -4.67 21.45
CA SER A 231 -10.68 -5.83 21.69
C SER A 231 -10.41 -6.92 20.66
N TRP A 232 -10.80 -8.17 20.95
CA TRP A 232 -10.61 -9.29 20.02
C TRP A 232 -11.26 -9.04 18.64
N GLN A 233 -12.40 -8.37 18.59
CA GLN A 233 -13.09 -8.01 17.34
C GLN A 233 -12.29 -6.97 16.56
N THR A 234 -11.77 -5.95 17.22
CA THR A 234 -10.93 -4.93 16.56
C THR A 234 -9.63 -5.54 16.07
N LEU A 235 -9.00 -6.41 16.87
CA LEU A 235 -7.75 -7.09 16.51
C LEU A 235 -7.98 -7.95 15.25
N LEU A 236 -8.93 -8.89 15.30
CA LEU A 236 -9.23 -9.79 14.20
C LEU A 236 -9.80 -9.02 12.99
N GLY A 237 -10.60 -7.97 13.21
CA GLY A 237 -11.11 -7.13 12.13
C GLY A 237 -10.01 -6.43 11.35
N ASN A 238 -8.97 -5.90 12.04
CA ASN A 238 -7.81 -5.32 11.37
C ASN A 238 -6.95 -6.39 10.68
N GLN A 239 -6.75 -7.56 11.28
CA GLN A 239 -6.05 -8.67 10.65
C GLN A 239 -6.74 -9.09 9.34
N LEU A 240 -8.04 -9.30 9.35
CA LEU A 240 -8.80 -9.64 8.15
C LEU A 240 -8.76 -8.51 7.11
N LEU A 241 -8.87 -7.25 7.56
CA LEU A 241 -8.79 -6.09 6.68
C LEU A 241 -7.47 -6.06 5.90
N PHE A 242 -6.33 -6.11 6.61
CA PHE A 242 -5.01 -6.04 5.98
C PHE A 242 -4.74 -7.26 5.10
N PHE A 243 -5.18 -8.45 5.53
CA PHE A 243 -5.10 -9.66 4.72
C PHE A 243 -5.85 -9.53 3.38
N MET A 244 -7.09 -9.03 3.41
CA MET A 244 -7.92 -8.90 2.21
C MET A 244 -7.51 -7.72 1.32
N ALA A 245 -7.15 -6.59 1.92
CA ALA A 245 -6.90 -5.36 1.18
C ALA A 245 -5.56 -5.38 0.44
N THR A 246 -4.49 -5.90 1.08
CA THR A 246 -3.14 -5.77 0.55
C THR A 246 -2.98 -6.30 -0.88
N PRO A 247 -3.44 -7.49 -1.25
CA PRO A 247 -3.30 -7.98 -2.63
C PRO A 247 -4.15 -7.20 -3.64
N LEU A 248 -5.13 -6.43 -3.18
CA LEU A 248 -6.04 -5.64 -4.02
C LEU A 248 -5.62 -4.19 -4.20
N PHE A 249 -4.66 -3.70 -3.41
CA PHE A 249 -4.08 -2.40 -3.71
C PHE A 249 -3.46 -2.39 -5.11
N PRO A 250 -3.82 -1.46 -5.98
CA PRO A 250 -3.44 -1.51 -7.38
C PRO A 250 -1.92 -1.53 -7.60
N GLN A 251 -1.15 -0.82 -6.78
CA GLN A 251 0.31 -0.82 -6.85
C GLN A 251 0.94 -2.18 -6.45
N PHE A 252 0.32 -2.93 -5.53
CA PHE A 252 0.78 -4.29 -5.18
C PHE A 252 0.43 -5.28 -6.27
N PHE A 253 -0.78 -5.23 -6.77
CA PHE A 253 -1.25 -6.09 -7.84
C PHE A 253 -0.36 -5.93 -9.09
N GLN A 254 -0.01 -4.69 -9.45
CA GLN A 254 0.89 -4.41 -10.56
C GLN A 254 2.31 -4.95 -10.34
N ARG A 255 2.81 -4.96 -9.10
CA ARG A 255 4.12 -5.55 -8.81
C ARG A 255 4.17 -7.06 -9.06
N PHE A 256 3.07 -7.77 -8.86
CA PHE A 256 3.02 -9.16 -9.26
C PHE A 256 3.27 -9.33 -10.77
N TYR A 257 2.76 -8.43 -11.60
CA TYR A 257 2.98 -8.46 -13.05
C TYR A 257 4.42 -8.17 -13.48
N MET A 258 5.20 -7.50 -12.64
CA MET A 258 6.58 -7.09 -12.93
C MET A 258 7.60 -8.21 -12.71
N ALA A 259 7.25 -9.31 -12.06
CA ALA A 259 8.15 -10.41 -11.77
C ALA A 259 8.69 -11.07 -13.03
N LYS A 260 10.02 -11.32 -13.09
CA LYS A 260 10.69 -11.99 -14.20
C LYS A 260 10.40 -13.50 -14.23
N SER A 261 10.16 -14.12 -13.08
CA SER A 261 9.97 -15.56 -12.91
C SER A 261 9.22 -15.87 -11.61
N ALA A 262 9.01 -17.14 -11.29
CA ALA A 262 8.39 -17.60 -10.05
C ALA A 262 9.28 -17.38 -8.80
N ARG A 263 10.62 -17.40 -8.92
CA ARG A 263 11.56 -17.26 -7.81
C ARG A 263 11.34 -16.03 -6.93
N PRO A 264 11.04 -14.83 -7.46
CA PRO A 264 10.72 -13.66 -6.64
C PRO A 264 9.60 -13.89 -5.62
N PHE A 265 8.56 -14.65 -5.95
CA PHE A 265 7.46 -14.95 -5.01
C PHE A 265 7.90 -15.85 -3.86
N GLN A 266 8.77 -16.83 -4.13
CA GLN A 266 9.37 -17.68 -3.12
C GLN A 266 10.29 -16.87 -2.17
N THR A 267 11.10 -15.98 -2.74
CA THR A 267 11.94 -15.07 -1.96
C THR A 267 11.11 -14.16 -1.07
N LEU A 268 10.04 -13.55 -1.61
CA LEU A 268 9.10 -12.73 -0.84
C LEU A 268 8.49 -13.51 0.32
N MET A 269 8.04 -14.75 0.09
CA MET A 269 7.44 -15.56 1.14
C MET A 269 8.36 -15.76 2.34
N VAL A 270 9.67 -15.92 2.11
CA VAL A 270 10.66 -16.19 3.18
C VAL A 270 11.19 -14.91 3.81
N VAL A 271 11.54 -13.91 3.01
CA VAL A 271 12.25 -12.71 3.47
C VAL A 271 11.29 -11.64 4.02
N TRP A 272 10.09 -11.57 3.47
CA TRP A 272 9.09 -10.56 3.81
C TRP A 272 8.72 -10.50 5.29
N PRO A 273 8.40 -11.63 5.99
CA PRO A 273 8.04 -11.56 7.40
C PRO A 273 9.10 -10.91 8.25
N LEU A 274 10.37 -11.23 8.00
CA LEU A 274 11.50 -10.66 8.74
C LEU A 274 11.60 -9.15 8.51
N LEU A 275 11.56 -8.71 7.25
CA LEU A 275 11.65 -7.28 6.92
C LEU A 275 10.49 -6.47 7.52
N ILE A 276 9.27 -7.02 7.48
CA ILE A 276 8.10 -6.35 8.07
C ILE A 276 8.21 -6.24 9.58
N LEU A 277 8.61 -7.31 10.26
CA LEU A 277 8.79 -7.29 11.72
C LEU A 277 9.88 -6.30 12.14
N LEU A 278 10.99 -6.22 11.37
CA LEU A 278 12.08 -5.26 11.60
C LEU A 278 11.65 -3.79 11.46
N VAL A 279 10.50 -3.51 10.88
CA VAL A 279 10.00 -2.14 10.73
C VAL A 279 8.78 -1.88 11.62
N PHE A 280 7.77 -2.75 11.63
CA PHE A 280 6.53 -2.52 12.38
C PHE A 280 6.70 -2.63 13.89
N PHE A 281 7.51 -3.59 14.37
CA PHE A 281 7.75 -3.74 15.80
C PHE A 281 8.50 -2.53 16.39
N PRO A 282 9.62 -2.07 15.80
CA PRO A 282 10.25 -0.82 16.22
C PRO A 282 9.32 0.40 16.19
N ALA A 283 8.54 0.55 15.11
CA ALA A 283 7.62 1.68 14.98
C ALA A 283 6.59 1.71 16.13
N ALA A 284 6.02 0.55 16.50
CA ALA A 284 5.08 0.46 17.60
C ALA A 284 5.75 0.69 18.96
N LEU A 285 6.94 0.14 19.21
CA LEU A 285 7.68 0.37 20.45
C LEU A 285 8.07 1.85 20.66
N ILE A 286 8.55 2.51 19.59
CA ILE A 286 8.88 3.94 19.63
C ILE A 286 7.63 4.75 20.03
N GLY A 287 6.46 4.38 19.50
CA GLY A 287 5.19 5.00 19.88
C GLY A 287 4.86 4.82 21.37
N VAL A 288 5.00 3.60 21.90
CA VAL A 288 4.76 3.31 23.32
C VAL A 288 5.76 4.07 24.22
N TRP A 289 7.05 4.03 23.89
CA TRP A 289 8.07 4.78 24.66
C TRP A 289 7.88 6.30 24.55
N GLY A 290 7.25 6.78 23.50
CA GLY A 290 6.87 8.18 23.36
C GLY A 290 5.99 8.71 24.50
N ARG A 291 5.28 7.82 25.22
CA ARG A 291 4.51 8.18 26.43
C ARG A 291 5.40 8.67 27.57
N LEU A 292 6.63 8.16 27.65
CA LEU A 292 7.59 8.60 28.67
C LEU A 292 8.11 10.02 28.38
N ALA A 293 8.44 10.26 27.09
CA ALA A 293 8.99 11.54 26.68
C ALA A 293 7.93 12.66 26.56
N PHE A 294 6.72 12.32 26.10
CA PHE A 294 5.65 13.27 25.79
C PHE A 294 4.28 12.76 26.29
N PRO A 295 4.00 12.76 27.60
CA PRO A 295 2.83 12.08 28.18
C PRO A 295 1.46 12.65 27.74
N ASN A 296 1.37 13.91 27.32
CA ASN A 296 0.13 14.63 27.03
C ASN A 296 0.07 15.24 25.63
N LEU A 297 0.56 14.50 24.62
CA LEU A 297 0.57 14.99 23.25
C LEU A 297 -0.84 15.09 22.67
N GLN A 298 -1.23 16.29 22.22
CA GLN A 298 -2.55 16.57 21.64
C GLN A 298 -2.73 15.98 20.23
N GLN A 299 -1.65 15.86 19.49
CA GLN A 299 -1.65 15.31 18.13
C GLN A 299 -0.73 14.09 18.07
N PRO A 300 -1.25 12.87 18.27
CA PRO A 300 -0.44 11.65 18.31
C PRO A 300 0.44 11.44 17.08
N ASP A 301 0.03 11.86 15.89
CA ASP A 301 0.82 11.76 14.66
C ASP A 301 2.14 12.58 14.69
N GLN A 302 2.35 13.40 15.71
CA GLN A 302 3.63 14.10 15.93
C GLN A 302 4.62 13.30 16.77
N ILE A 303 4.20 12.14 17.35
CA ILE A 303 5.07 11.43 18.28
C ILE A 303 6.38 10.98 17.63
N MET A 304 6.34 10.38 16.46
CA MET A 304 7.56 9.93 15.76
C MET A 304 8.50 11.11 15.44
N PRO A 305 8.04 12.20 14.78
CA PRO A 305 8.84 13.39 14.58
C PRO A 305 9.47 13.96 15.85
N LEU A 306 8.72 14.07 16.94
CA LEU A 306 9.20 14.60 18.23
C LEU A 306 10.24 13.69 18.88
N MET A 307 10.02 12.38 18.85
CA MET A 307 11.01 11.41 19.34
C MET A 307 12.33 11.55 18.59
N LEU A 308 12.29 11.80 17.28
CA LEU A 308 13.49 12.00 16.45
C LEU A 308 14.22 13.29 16.75
N GLN A 309 13.51 14.39 17.06
CA GLN A 309 14.13 15.66 17.46
C GLN A 309 14.97 15.54 18.72
N SER A 310 14.61 14.63 19.62
CA SER A 310 15.29 14.42 20.90
C SER A 310 16.55 13.54 20.77
N LEU A 311 16.86 13.03 19.57
CA LEU A 311 18.04 12.23 19.27
C LEU A 311 19.19 13.10 18.76
N PRO A 312 20.44 12.60 18.79
CA PRO A 312 21.57 13.29 18.16
C PRO A 312 21.29 13.62 16.69
N SER A 313 21.69 14.80 16.23
CA SER A 313 21.34 15.35 14.92
C SER A 313 21.66 14.44 13.73
N GLY A 314 22.79 13.73 13.77
CA GLY A 314 23.14 12.76 12.72
C GLY A 314 22.19 11.56 12.66
N VAL A 315 21.75 11.05 13.81
CA VAL A 315 20.76 9.96 13.90
C VAL A 315 19.41 10.44 13.42
N ALA A 316 18.97 11.61 13.89
CA ALA A 316 17.72 12.21 13.45
C ALA A 316 17.68 12.40 11.92
N ALA A 317 18.76 12.89 11.32
CA ALA A 317 18.87 13.08 9.87
C ALA A 317 18.68 11.78 9.08
N VAL A 318 19.29 10.68 9.52
CA VAL A 318 19.14 9.35 8.87
C VAL A 318 17.69 8.87 8.96
N VAL A 319 17.07 8.96 10.14
CA VAL A 319 15.69 8.44 10.33
C VAL A 319 14.66 9.33 9.63
N ILE A 320 14.87 10.65 9.60
CA ILE A 320 14.03 11.58 8.82
C ILE A 320 14.11 11.24 7.33
N THR A 321 15.31 10.96 6.83
CA THR A 321 15.49 10.53 5.43
C THR A 321 14.77 9.21 5.16
N ALA A 322 14.80 8.25 6.09
CA ALA A 322 14.04 7.01 5.98
C ALA A 322 12.52 7.26 6.00
N ALA A 323 12.04 8.15 6.84
CA ALA A 323 10.64 8.56 6.84
C ALA A 323 10.23 9.15 5.48
N LEU A 324 11.00 10.09 4.94
CA LEU A 324 10.75 10.67 3.62
C LEU A 324 10.82 9.62 2.51
N ALA A 325 11.75 8.66 2.59
CA ALA A 325 11.84 7.54 1.65
C ALA A 325 10.55 6.71 1.65
N ALA A 326 9.97 6.42 2.83
CA ALA A 326 8.71 5.70 2.95
C ALA A 326 7.53 6.42 2.29
N LEU A 327 7.44 7.72 2.50
CA LEU A 327 6.36 8.54 1.95
C LEU A 327 6.42 8.58 0.43
N MET A 328 7.62 8.83 -0.12
CA MET A 328 7.84 9.00 -1.55
C MET A 328 7.62 7.70 -2.31
N SER A 329 8.19 6.57 -1.87
CA SER A 329 8.07 5.26 -2.52
C SER A 329 6.61 4.78 -2.63
N THR A 330 5.79 5.07 -1.63
CA THR A 330 4.37 4.73 -1.67
C THR A 330 3.59 5.67 -2.60
N ALA A 331 3.84 6.98 -2.51
CA ALA A 331 3.10 7.97 -3.29
C ALA A 331 3.35 7.82 -4.80
N ASP A 332 4.62 7.65 -5.21
CA ASP A 332 4.97 7.52 -6.62
C ASP A 332 4.42 6.23 -7.24
N SER A 333 4.49 5.12 -6.53
CA SER A 333 3.90 3.84 -6.95
C SER A 333 2.39 3.94 -7.13
N GLN A 334 1.70 4.62 -6.21
CA GLN A 334 0.25 4.82 -6.28
C GLN A 334 -0.16 5.77 -7.41
N LEU A 335 0.53 6.90 -7.56
CA LEU A 335 0.29 7.86 -8.62
C LEU A 335 0.47 7.23 -10.00
N LEU A 336 1.54 6.47 -10.19
CA LEU A 336 1.82 5.80 -11.46
C LEU A 336 0.78 4.72 -11.78
N THR A 337 0.41 3.91 -10.80
CA THR A 337 -0.61 2.87 -10.99
C THR A 337 -1.99 3.48 -11.24
N ALA A 338 -2.37 4.52 -10.51
CA ALA A 338 -3.62 5.23 -10.74
C ALA A 338 -3.65 5.86 -12.15
N SER A 339 -2.51 6.36 -12.63
CA SER A 339 -2.34 6.83 -13.99
C SER A 339 -2.62 5.73 -15.01
N SER A 340 -2.10 4.52 -14.82
CA SER A 340 -2.37 3.39 -15.72
C SER A 340 -3.84 2.96 -15.72
N LEU A 341 -4.51 2.97 -14.56
CA LEU A 341 -5.95 2.68 -14.46
C LEU A 341 -6.80 3.68 -15.26
N VAL A 342 -6.50 4.97 -15.16
CA VAL A 342 -7.26 5.97 -15.91
C VAL A 342 -6.97 5.89 -17.41
N THR A 343 -5.70 5.82 -17.81
CA THR A 343 -5.32 5.85 -19.23
C THR A 343 -5.80 4.60 -19.96
N ARG A 344 -5.52 3.42 -19.41
CA ARG A 344 -5.83 2.17 -20.09
C ARG A 344 -7.24 1.67 -19.83
N ASP A 345 -7.70 1.69 -18.57
CA ASP A 345 -8.99 1.10 -18.26
C ASP A 345 -10.15 2.04 -18.57
N LEU A 346 -10.08 3.30 -18.12
CA LEU A 346 -11.17 4.23 -18.40
C LEU A 346 -11.15 4.73 -19.84
N VAL A 347 -10.00 5.19 -20.36
CA VAL A 347 -9.96 5.84 -21.67
C VAL A 347 -9.87 4.83 -22.79
N VAL A 348 -8.87 3.94 -22.79
CA VAL A 348 -8.68 3.00 -23.91
C VAL A 348 -9.74 1.90 -23.90
N THR A 349 -9.98 1.26 -22.77
CA THR A 349 -10.86 0.08 -22.71
C THR A 349 -12.33 0.47 -22.57
N PHE A 350 -12.69 1.31 -21.57
CA PHE A 350 -14.10 1.62 -21.30
C PHE A 350 -14.68 2.65 -22.28
N LEU A 351 -13.98 3.76 -22.53
CA LEU A 351 -14.41 4.78 -23.51
C LEU A 351 -14.06 4.39 -24.94
N LYS A 352 -13.37 3.27 -25.16
CA LYS A 352 -12.97 2.74 -26.49
C LYS A 352 -12.23 3.77 -27.33
N ARG A 353 -11.38 4.59 -26.71
CA ARG A 353 -10.56 5.59 -27.42
C ARG A 353 -9.12 5.08 -27.51
N PRO A 354 -8.67 4.59 -28.68
CA PRO A 354 -7.29 4.19 -28.87
C PRO A 354 -6.37 5.41 -28.73
N LEU A 355 -5.29 5.24 -27.98
CA LEU A 355 -4.26 6.25 -27.75
C LEU A 355 -2.94 5.76 -28.35
N SER A 356 -2.16 6.68 -28.93
CA SER A 356 -0.77 6.38 -29.23
C SER A 356 0.06 6.29 -27.93
N PRO A 357 1.24 5.62 -27.93
CA PRO A 357 2.10 5.54 -26.74
C PRO A 357 2.42 6.91 -26.14
N HIS A 358 2.65 7.92 -26.97
CA HIS A 358 2.90 9.29 -26.51
C HIS A 358 1.66 9.94 -25.88
N GLN A 359 0.46 9.67 -26.41
CA GLN A 359 -0.79 10.16 -25.81
C GLN A 359 -1.09 9.45 -24.48
N GLU A 360 -0.80 8.15 -24.36
CA GLU A 360 -0.92 7.43 -23.08
C GLU A 360 0.01 8.03 -22.02
N GLU A 361 1.27 8.29 -22.36
CA GLU A 361 2.23 8.94 -21.47
C GLU A 361 1.78 10.34 -21.04
N LEU A 362 1.37 11.19 -22.00
CA LEU A 362 0.94 12.55 -21.71
C LEU A 362 -0.32 12.58 -20.84
N LEU A 363 -1.32 11.76 -21.18
CA LEU A 363 -2.53 11.62 -20.36
C LEU A 363 -2.20 11.13 -18.96
N GLY A 364 -1.29 10.14 -18.87
CA GLY A 364 -0.80 9.61 -17.58
C GLY A 364 -0.22 10.71 -16.68
N ARG A 365 0.57 11.62 -17.24
CA ARG A 365 1.12 12.77 -16.50
C ARG A 365 0.03 13.72 -16.00
N TRP A 366 -0.98 14.02 -16.82
CA TRP A 366 -2.12 14.83 -16.38
C TRP A 366 -2.93 14.14 -15.27
N VAL A 367 -3.10 12.83 -15.33
CA VAL A 367 -3.77 12.05 -14.28
C VAL A 367 -2.97 12.10 -12.97
N VAL A 368 -1.66 11.91 -13.02
CA VAL A 368 -0.76 12.05 -11.87
C VAL A 368 -0.95 13.43 -11.21
N LEU A 369 -0.93 14.51 -12.02
CA LEU A 369 -1.15 15.86 -11.52
C LEU A 369 -2.54 16.01 -10.89
N GLY A 370 -3.59 15.53 -11.56
CA GLY A 370 -4.97 15.63 -11.07
C GLY A 370 -5.19 14.90 -9.74
N ILE A 371 -4.73 13.64 -9.63
CA ILE A 371 -4.83 12.85 -8.38
C ILE A 371 -3.97 13.48 -7.28
N GLY A 372 -2.77 13.95 -7.62
CA GLY A 372 -1.90 14.64 -6.67
C GLY A 372 -2.53 15.92 -6.11
N LEU A 373 -3.21 16.72 -6.94
CA LEU A 373 -3.95 17.91 -6.49
C LEU A 373 -5.14 17.54 -5.58
N VAL A 374 -5.89 16.49 -5.90
CA VAL A 374 -6.96 15.99 -5.03
C VAL A 374 -6.41 15.53 -3.69
N SER A 375 -5.32 14.77 -3.71
CA SER A 375 -4.65 14.28 -2.49
C SER A 375 -4.09 15.44 -1.65
N PHE A 376 -3.52 16.46 -2.30
CA PHE A 376 -3.06 17.67 -1.63
C PHE A 376 -4.23 18.44 -0.99
N ALA A 377 -5.36 18.59 -1.68
CA ALA A 377 -6.55 19.26 -1.13
C ALA A 377 -7.05 18.55 0.15
N ILE A 378 -7.02 17.21 0.19
CA ILE A 378 -7.31 16.43 1.41
C ILE A 378 -6.25 16.69 2.48
N ALA A 379 -4.97 16.74 2.11
CA ALA A 379 -3.86 16.90 3.04
C ALA A 379 -3.83 18.29 3.70
N VAL A 380 -4.31 19.34 3.04
CA VAL A 380 -4.33 20.70 3.63
C VAL A 380 -5.21 20.77 4.86
N ARG A 381 -6.30 19.99 4.92
CA ARG A 381 -7.21 19.87 6.07
C ARG A 381 -7.47 18.39 6.35
N PRO A 382 -6.55 17.71 7.06
CA PRO A 382 -6.69 16.28 7.30
C PRO A 382 -8.01 15.95 8.01
N PRO A 383 -8.81 15.01 7.47
CA PRO A 383 -10.10 14.65 8.08
C PRO A 383 -9.96 13.77 9.33
N GLY A 384 -8.74 13.36 9.68
CA GLY A 384 -8.46 12.52 10.84
C GLY A 384 -6.98 12.18 10.96
N LEU A 385 -6.67 11.25 11.87
CA LEU A 385 -5.32 10.71 12.03
C LEU A 385 -4.92 9.87 10.80
N ILE A 386 -3.63 9.80 10.53
CA ILE A 386 -3.05 9.02 9.42
C ILE A 386 -3.55 7.56 9.46
N ALA A 387 -3.57 6.93 10.64
CA ALA A 387 -4.05 5.56 10.79
C ALA A 387 -5.55 5.39 10.43
N GLN A 388 -6.39 6.39 10.72
CA GLN A 388 -7.82 6.36 10.37
C GLN A 388 -8.03 6.47 8.86
N ILE A 389 -7.36 7.44 8.21
CA ILE A 389 -7.46 7.64 6.76
C ILE A 389 -6.93 6.41 6.01
N ALA A 390 -5.83 5.81 6.48
CA ALA A 390 -5.31 4.56 5.96
C ALA A 390 -6.34 3.43 6.06
N THR A 391 -6.97 3.26 7.23
CA THR A 391 -7.99 2.22 7.45
C THR A 391 -9.17 2.37 6.48
N TRP A 392 -9.62 3.60 6.18
CA TRP A 392 -10.67 3.83 5.17
C TRP A 392 -10.21 3.37 3.77
N SER A 393 -8.98 3.70 3.39
CA SER A 393 -8.41 3.30 2.11
C SER A 393 -8.25 1.77 1.99
N PHE A 394 -7.84 1.12 3.07
CA PHE A 394 -7.78 -0.35 3.12
C PHE A 394 -9.16 -0.98 2.98
N GLN A 395 -10.18 -0.48 3.67
CA GLN A 395 -11.55 -1.01 3.55
C GLN A 395 -12.08 -0.90 2.12
N GLY A 396 -11.82 0.23 1.44
CA GLY A 396 -12.23 0.42 0.05
C GLY A 396 -11.58 -0.57 -0.91
N ASN A 397 -10.31 -0.91 -0.72
CA ASN A 397 -9.65 -1.90 -1.56
C ASN A 397 -10.09 -3.34 -1.24
N ALA A 398 -10.40 -3.66 0.02
CA ALA A 398 -10.80 -5.01 0.43
C ALA A 398 -12.17 -5.46 -0.12
N MET A 399 -13.04 -4.53 -0.55
CA MET A 399 -14.42 -4.84 -1.01
C MET A 399 -14.50 -5.91 -2.09
N LEU A 400 -13.50 -6.00 -2.96
CA LEU A 400 -13.48 -6.92 -4.10
C LEU A 400 -12.73 -8.24 -3.82
N PHE A 401 -12.29 -8.47 -2.59
CA PHE A 401 -11.55 -9.68 -2.22
C PHE A 401 -12.29 -10.99 -2.55
N PRO A 402 -13.61 -11.13 -2.30
CA PRO A 402 -14.33 -12.35 -2.69
C PRO A 402 -14.27 -12.62 -4.19
N VAL A 403 -14.37 -11.56 -5.00
CA VAL A 403 -14.34 -11.67 -6.47
C VAL A 403 -12.95 -12.10 -6.95
N LEU A 404 -11.87 -11.56 -6.33
CA LEU A 404 -10.50 -11.97 -6.61
C LEU A 404 -10.32 -13.47 -6.34
N ILE A 405 -10.66 -13.92 -5.14
CA ILE A 405 -10.46 -15.32 -4.74
C ILE A 405 -11.33 -16.27 -5.57
N ALA A 406 -12.60 -15.92 -5.80
CA ALA A 406 -13.47 -16.71 -6.67
C ALA A 406 -12.93 -16.77 -8.11
N GLY A 407 -12.39 -15.68 -8.63
CA GLY A 407 -11.77 -15.62 -9.96
C GLY A 407 -10.55 -16.52 -10.08
N LEU A 408 -9.72 -16.58 -9.04
CA LEU A 408 -8.48 -17.35 -9.03
C LEU A 408 -8.70 -18.86 -8.78
N TYR A 409 -9.69 -19.25 -7.98
CA TYR A 409 -9.76 -20.61 -7.42
C TYR A 409 -11.07 -21.34 -7.67
N TRP A 410 -12.14 -20.63 -8.06
CA TRP A 410 -13.45 -21.26 -8.18
C TRP A 410 -13.96 -21.31 -9.63
N LYS A 411 -13.78 -22.47 -10.29
CA LYS A 411 -14.21 -22.70 -11.68
C LYS A 411 -15.72 -22.42 -11.88
N ARG A 412 -16.54 -22.60 -10.83
CA ARG A 412 -18.00 -22.41 -10.89
C ARG A 412 -18.43 -20.95 -10.75
N ALA A 413 -17.50 -20.02 -10.41
CA ALA A 413 -17.79 -18.59 -10.30
C ALA A 413 -18.28 -18.02 -11.64
N THR A 414 -19.44 -17.34 -11.61
CA THR A 414 -20.07 -16.78 -12.80
C THR A 414 -19.92 -15.26 -12.84
N ARG A 415 -20.09 -14.68 -14.04
CA ARG A 415 -20.14 -13.23 -14.24
C ARG A 415 -21.23 -12.60 -13.35
N ALA A 416 -22.44 -13.17 -13.35
CA ALA A 416 -23.58 -12.66 -12.57
C ALA A 416 -23.29 -12.68 -11.07
N GLY A 417 -22.73 -13.80 -10.56
CA GLY A 417 -22.36 -13.93 -9.16
C GLY A 417 -21.26 -12.95 -8.74
N ALA A 418 -20.22 -12.81 -9.56
CA ALA A 418 -19.12 -11.88 -9.29
C ALA A 418 -19.60 -10.42 -9.28
N VAL A 419 -20.45 -10.01 -10.22
CA VAL A 419 -21.02 -8.65 -10.27
C VAL A 419 -21.92 -8.42 -9.06
N ALA A 420 -22.84 -9.33 -8.76
CA ALA A 420 -23.78 -9.20 -7.64
C ALA A 420 -23.02 -9.13 -6.29
N GLY A 421 -22.05 -10.02 -6.09
CA GLY A 421 -21.20 -10.02 -4.89
C GLY A 421 -20.38 -8.74 -4.74
N ALA A 422 -19.77 -8.24 -5.83
CA ALA A 422 -19.04 -6.98 -5.84
C ALA A 422 -19.94 -5.80 -5.48
N LEU A 423 -21.14 -5.71 -6.08
CA LEU A 423 -22.08 -4.61 -5.80
C LEU A 423 -22.58 -4.62 -4.36
N VAL A 424 -22.90 -5.81 -3.80
CA VAL A 424 -23.32 -5.93 -2.40
C VAL A 424 -22.20 -5.56 -1.44
N SER A 425 -21.00 -6.13 -1.64
CA SER A 425 -19.84 -5.82 -0.78
C SER A 425 -19.49 -4.35 -0.83
N SER A 426 -19.41 -3.76 -2.04
CA SER A 426 -19.07 -2.34 -2.21
C SER A 426 -20.20 -1.43 -1.68
N GLY A 427 -21.46 -1.73 -2.00
CA GLY A 427 -22.61 -0.92 -1.57
C GLY A 427 -22.75 -0.87 -0.04
N LEU A 428 -22.61 -2.01 0.65
CA LEU A 428 -22.64 -2.07 2.11
C LEU A 428 -21.45 -1.35 2.75
N THR A 429 -20.23 -1.58 2.25
CA THR A 429 -19.04 -0.90 2.77
C THR A 429 -19.17 0.61 2.63
N LEU A 430 -19.50 1.10 1.43
CA LEU A 430 -19.67 2.53 1.18
C LEU A 430 -20.85 3.11 1.98
N GLY A 431 -21.95 2.37 2.11
CA GLY A 431 -23.11 2.78 2.91
C GLY A 431 -22.75 3.02 4.38
N TRP A 432 -21.93 2.16 4.98
CA TRP A 432 -21.46 2.35 6.36
C TRP A 432 -20.38 3.41 6.48
N LEU A 433 -19.43 3.48 5.55
CA LEU A 433 -18.36 4.50 5.58
C LEU A 433 -18.91 5.92 5.40
N SER A 434 -19.94 6.08 4.57
CA SER A 434 -20.62 7.37 4.36
C SER A 434 -21.63 7.73 5.46
N GLY A 435 -21.94 6.81 6.39
CA GLY A 435 -22.92 7.01 7.44
C GLY A 435 -24.38 6.86 6.98
N LEU A 436 -24.64 6.39 5.75
CA LEU A 436 -25.98 6.10 5.24
C LEU A 436 -26.62 4.88 5.94
N LEU A 437 -25.77 3.93 6.37
CA LEU A 437 -26.22 2.75 7.10
C LEU A 437 -25.89 2.88 8.59
N PRO A 438 -26.77 2.40 9.50
CA PRO A 438 -26.54 2.45 10.95
C PRO A 438 -25.30 1.64 11.34
N LYS A 439 -24.37 2.26 12.06
CA LYS A 439 -23.12 1.60 12.52
C LYS A 439 -23.40 0.39 13.42
N GLY A 440 -24.50 0.37 14.17
CA GLY A 440 -24.87 -0.77 15.02
C GLY A 440 -25.05 -2.10 14.26
N TRP A 441 -25.37 -2.04 12.97
CA TRP A 441 -25.52 -3.25 12.14
C TRP A 441 -24.19 -3.96 11.85
N THR A 442 -23.06 -3.31 12.06
CA THR A 442 -21.74 -3.97 11.90
C THR A 442 -21.42 -4.92 13.05
N GLY A 443 -22.17 -4.89 14.15
CA GLY A 443 -21.91 -5.71 15.35
C GLY A 443 -20.56 -5.43 15.99
N GLY A 444 -20.03 -4.21 15.84
CA GLY A 444 -18.71 -3.81 16.35
C GLY A 444 -17.52 -4.16 15.43
N TRP A 445 -17.77 -4.78 14.28
CA TRP A 445 -16.74 -5.05 13.27
C TRP A 445 -16.45 -3.84 12.40
N LEU A 446 -15.30 -3.85 11.75
CA LEU A 446 -15.02 -2.89 10.67
C LEU A 446 -16.04 -3.09 9.53
N PRO A 447 -16.64 -2.02 8.99
CA PRO A 447 -17.69 -2.07 7.97
C PRO A 447 -17.47 -3.07 6.84
N VAL A 448 -16.25 -3.16 6.32
CA VAL A 448 -15.92 -4.07 5.21
C VAL A 448 -16.06 -5.55 5.58
N ILE A 449 -15.91 -5.94 6.86
CA ILE A 449 -15.95 -7.36 7.25
C ILE A 449 -17.35 -7.96 7.00
N PRO A 450 -18.45 -7.45 7.62
CA PRO A 450 -19.79 -7.97 7.32
C PRO A 450 -20.19 -7.74 5.86
N ALA A 451 -19.71 -6.67 5.21
CA ALA A 451 -19.97 -6.42 3.80
C ALA A 451 -19.36 -7.49 2.88
N VAL A 452 -18.11 -7.88 3.12
CA VAL A 452 -17.43 -8.95 2.39
C VAL A 452 -18.09 -10.31 2.63
N VAL A 453 -18.52 -10.59 3.85
CA VAL A 453 -19.28 -11.83 4.16
C VAL A 453 -20.58 -11.87 3.38
N ALA A 454 -21.36 -10.79 3.39
CA ALA A 454 -22.61 -10.69 2.64
C ALA A 454 -22.36 -10.79 1.12
N GLY A 455 -21.37 -10.06 0.60
CA GLY A 455 -20.97 -10.10 -0.81
C GLY A 455 -20.51 -11.50 -1.25
N THR A 456 -19.77 -12.21 -0.39
CA THR A 456 -19.37 -13.60 -0.64
C THR A 456 -20.58 -14.53 -0.72
N ALA A 457 -21.51 -14.42 0.23
CA ALA A 457 -22.73 -15.22 0.22
C ALA A 457 -23.54 -15.01 -1.07
N VAL A 458 -23.73 -13.74 -1.48
CA VAL A 458 -24.43 -13.39 -2.72
C VAL A 458 -23.66 -13.91 -3.94
N LEU A 459 -22.35 -13.75 -4.00
CA LEU A 459 -21.52 -14.28 -5.09
C LEU A 459 -21.70 -15.80 -5.22
N VAL A 460 -21.66 -16.53 -4.10
CA VAL A 460 -21.82 -18.00 -4.10
C VAL A 460 -23.22 -18.39 -4.55
N VAL A 461 -24.27 -17.85 -3.94
CA VAL A 461 -25.67 -18.20 -4.25
C VAL A 461 -25.98 -17.90 -5.72
N VAL A 462 -25.67 -16.69 -6.20
CA VAL A 462 -25.94 -16.32 -7.61
C VAL A 462 -25.12 -17.18 -8.58
N SER A 463 -23.85 -17.50 -8.25
CA SER A 463 -23.05 -18.38 -9.09
C SER A 463 -23.61 -19.82 -9.15
N LEU A 464 -24.19 -20.34 -8.07
CA LEU A 464 -24.81 -21.64 -8.05
C LEU A 464 -26.13 -21.68 -8.88
N LEU A 465 -26.84 -20.56 -8.95
CA LEU A 465 -28.09 -20.41 -9.72
C LEU A 465 -27.87 -20.07 -11.20
N THR A 466 -26.66 -19.66 -11.60
CA THR A 466 -26.33 -19.25 -12.97
C THR A 466 -25.27 -20.18 -13.57
N GLN A 467 -25.04 -20.11 -14.88
CA GLN A 467 -24.02 -20.95 -15.53
C GLN A 467 -22.73 -20.16 -15.73
N PRO A 468 -21.55 -20.79 -15.48
CA PRO A 468 -20.26 -20.18 -15.76
C PRO A 468 -20.03 -20.05 -17.27
N ASP A 469 -19.27 -19.05 -17.66
CA ASP A 469 -18.75 -18.90 -19.01
C ASP A 469 -17.69 -19.99 -19.25
N ARG A 470 -18.07 -21.04 -19.99
CA ARG A 470 -17.22 -22.23 -20.23
C ARG A 470 -15.94 -21.85 -20.99
N GLU A 471 -16.04 -20.93 -21.93
CA GLU A 471 -14.89 -20.50 -22.72
C GLU A 471 -13.83 -19.83 -21.81
N ARG A 472 -14.28 -18.95 -20.91
CA ARG A 472 -13.41 -18.31 -19.94
C ARG A 472 -12.85 -19.28 -18.90
N VAL A 473 -13.65 -20.23 -18.42
CA VAL A 473 -13.16 -21.28 -17.53
C VAL A 473 -12.09 -22.13 -18.22
N ALA A 474 -12.32 -22.58 -19.44
CA ALA A 474 -11.36 -23.35 -20.21
C ALA A 474 -10.06 -22.54 -20.46
N ALA A 475 -10.17 -21.25 -20.84
CA ALA A 475 -9.03 -20.38 -21.11
C ALA A 475 -8.09 -20.17 -19.90
N TYR A 476 -8.58 -20.33 -18.66
CA TYR A 476 -7.75 -20.20 -17.46
C TYR A 476 -7.30 -21.54 -16.87
N TYR A 477 -8.21 -22.52 -16.81
CA TYR A 477 -8.04 -23.74 -16.02
C TYR A 477 -7.80 -25.01 -16.84
N GLU A 478 -8.05 -24.99 -18.14
CA GLU A 478 -7.92 -26.19 -19.00
C GLU A 478 -6.82 -26.01 -20.05
N ASN A 479 -6.81 -24.87 -20.74
CA ASN A 479 -5.88 -24.56 -21.83
C ASN A 479 -5.03 -23.33 -21.52
N GLY A 480 -4.98 -22.88 -20.27
CA GLY A 480 -4.40 -21.60 -19.87
C GLY A 480 -3.39 -21.70 -18.72
N PRO A 481 -3.11 -20.56 -18.10
CA PRO A 481 -2.00 -20.43 -17.16
C PRO A 481 -2.11 -21.31 -15.91
N TRP A 482 -3.29 -21.87 -15.62
CA TRP A 482 -3.52 -22.72 -14.44
C TRP A 482 -3.82 -24.18 -14.78
N ALA A 483 -3.68 -24.58 -16.06
CA ALA A 483 -3.92 -25.95 -16.52
C ALA A 483 -2.92 -26.96 -15.95
N GLU A 484 -1.67 -26.55 -15.79
CA GLU A 484 -0.55 -27.40 -15.35
C GLU A 484 -0.28 -27.37 -13.83
N GLU A 485 -1.14 -26.76 -13.02
CA GLU A 485 -0.98 -26.75 -11.55
C GLU A 485 -1.31 -28.09 -10.87
N GLY A 486 -1.19 -29.19 -11.57
CA GLY A 486 -0.91 -30.51 -11.00
C GLY A 486 0.60 -30.62 -10.77
N ILE A 487 1.10 -30.00 -9.67
CA ILE A 487 2.46 -30.14 -9.09
C ILE A 487 3.56 -30.34 -10.16
N PRO A 488 4.35 -29.36 -10.53
CA PRO A 488 5.57 -29.58 -11.29
C PRO A 488 6.64 -30.17 -10.35
N GLU A 489 6.69 -31.46 -10.21
CA GLU A 489 7.80 -32.16 -9.51
C GLU A 489 9.14 -32.13 -10.28
N SER A 490 9.19 -31.59 -11.49
CA SER A 490 10.39 -31.78 -12.33
C SER A 490 11.05 -30.55 -12.94
N SER A 491 10.57 -29.33 -12.69
CA SER A 491 11.25 -28.13 -13.24
C SER A 491 12.10 -27.32 -12.22
N VAL A 492 12.31 -27.86 -11.02
CA VAL A 492 13.11 -27.20 -9.97
C VAL A 492 14.60 -27.56 -10.03
N VAL A 493 15.00 -28.51 -10.86
CA VAL A 493 16.40 -28.95 -10.99
C VAL A 493 16.82 -29.00 -12.45
N SER A 494 17.12 -27.88 -13.04
CA SER A 494 18.14 -27.79 -14.12
C SER A 494 18.50 -26.34 -14.40
N THR A 495 19.75 -26.03 -14.01
CA THR A 495 20.63 -24.90 -14.31
C THR A 495 20.27 -23.54 -13.73
#